data_6e8e6eff1caedf7448d4747a79e1e709
#
_entry.id   6e8e6eff1caedf7448d4747a79e1e709
#
_cell.length_a   1.000
_cell.length_b   1.000
_cell.length_c   1.000
_cell.angle_alpha   90.00
_cell.angle_beta   90.00
_cell.angle_gamma   90.00
#
_symmetry.space_group_name_H-M   'P 1'
#
loop_
_entity.id
_entity.type
_entity.pdbx_description
1 polymer ?
#
loop_
_entity_poly.entity_id
_entity_poly.type
_entity_poly.pdbx_seq_one_letter_code
_entity_poly.pdbx_strand_id
1 'polypeptide(L)'
;MTADTEHASRQYLLARFWEAALGFWRRGGARGAWALTILIVAIALVNLVVQYRFNVWHRAMFDAIDKRDGAGVMHQTLMFLPLIVAVVAVAATATQAKLTLQRRWRAWLNAHLLDQWLSNGRYYQLNLVPGDHTNPEHRVAEDLRISVEAPVEFSIGIFSAVTSALTFIGVLWFIGGELTIPIGGTMLRIPGVLVVAALVYAVLASGSMVVIARGFIKVSEGKNQAEADYRYALTRLRENGESIALLGGETEERAGLDESFTRVRGRWYQLMMQYIRTTMVSQTSNGLAPIIPILLCAPKYVAGTMTLGEVMQATSAFMIVQVAFSWLVENYPRLADWTASASRVASLLVSLDRLERAERDGPTGRIVRTPAEAGALRLRDVSVTLDDGSAVVNEADLEITRGEKVLVVGESGTGKSTLVRAIAGLWPWGSGEIQIKFEGLLLMPQKPYVPLGTLRRAVAYPLSPDDVDDASLREAMDDAGLGHLIDRLDEAGPWEHALSGGEKQRLAFARVLLQRPDTIVMDEATAALDVQSQERLMRLLLERLPDATVISVGHRPELEAFHTRKLVLEHRADGARLVSDESLRRTFGRPARLLSKLPPRKRSRRT
;
A
#
# COMPACT_ATOMS: atom_id res chain seq x y z
N MET A 1 25.23 -6.31 8.82
CA MET A 1 24.51 -7.54 8.43
C MET A 1 25.31 -8.21 7.32
N THR A 2 25.66 -9.50 7.47
CA THR A 2 26.37 -10.26 6.44
C THR A 2 25.39 -10.63 5.30
N ALA A 3 25.89 -10.82 4.07
CA ALA A 3 25.07 -11.17 2.90
C ALA A 3 24.19 -12.40 3.15
N ASP A 4 24.65 -13.36 3.96
CA ASP A 4 23.89 -14.57 4.32
C ASP A 4 22.67 -14.28 5.21
N THR A 5 22.77 -13.30 6.12
CA THR A 5 21.63 -12.89 6.96
C THR A 5 20.57 -12.13 6.17
N GLU A 6 20.99 -11.38 5.15
CA GLU A 6 20.08 -10.67 4.25
C GLU A 6 19.34 -11.62 3.30
N HIS A 7 20.01 -12.66 2.78
CA HIS A 7 19.40 -13.70 1.98
C HIS A 7 18.39 -14.54 2.80
N ALA A 8 18.74 -14.93 4.02
CA ALA A 8 17.85 -15.67 4.90
C ALA A 8 16.59 -14.85 5.26
N SER A 9 16.75 -13.53 5.47
CA SER A 9 15.61 -12.65 5.75
C SER A 9 14.69 -12.48 4.53
N ARG A 10 15.23 -12.38 3.32
CA ARG A 10 14.43 -12.31 2.07
C ARG A 10 13.65 -13.59 1.80
N GLN A 11 14.27 -14.75 1.99
CA GLN A 11 13.58 -16.04 1.81
C GLN A 11 12.41 -16.18 2.80
N TYR A 12 12.60 -15.78 4.05
CA TYR A 12 11.54 -15.78 5.06
C TYR A 12 10.38 -14.85 4.65
N LEU A 13 10.67 -13.63 4.19
CA LEU A 13 9.65 -12.68 3.74
C LEU A 13 8.85 -13.23 2.56
N LEU A 14 9.53 -13.79 1.54
CA LEU A 14 8.84 -14.38 0.39
C LEU A 14 7.99 -15.60 0.80
N ALA A 15 8.46 -16.43 1.71
CA ALA A 15 7.67 -17.55 2.25
C ALA A 15 6.41 -17.04 2.96
N ARG A 16 6.53 -15.99 3.78
CA ARG A 16 5.39 -15.37 4.47
C ARG A 16 4.40 -14.74 3.50
N PHE A 17 4.91 -14.08 2.44
CA PHE A 17 4.06 -13.56 1.37
C PHE A 17 3.24 -14.68 0.73
N TRP A 18 3.89 -15.79 0.32
CA TRP A 18 3.21 -16.91 -0.32
C TRP A 18 2.21 -17.61 0.60
N GLU A 19 2.50 -17.70 1.89
CA GLU A 19 1.55 -18.24 2.87
C GLU A 19 0.24 -17.42 2.89
N ALA A 20 0.33 -16.09 2.93
CA ALA A 20 -0.82 -15.22 2.85
C ALA A 20 -1.49 -15.30 1.47
N ALA A 21 -0.73 -15.21 0.40
CA ALA A 21 -1.20 -15.15 -0.98
C ALA A 21 -1.94 -16.42 -1.43
N LEU A 22 -1.45 -17.61 -1.00
CA LEU A 22 -2.08 -18.90 -1.29
C LEU A 22 -3.40 -19.10 -0.54
N GLY A 23 -3.71 -18.27 0.46
CA GLY A 23 -5.01 -18.25 1.12
C GLY A 23 -6.18 -18.10 0.15
N PHE A 24 -5.99 -17.40 -0.98
CA PHE A 24 -6.98 -17.24 -2.04
C PHE A 24 -7.44 -18.60 -2.64
N TRP A 25 -6.53 -19.57 -2.79
CA TRP A 25 -6.84 -20.91 -3.30
C TRP A 25 -7.25 -21.90 -2.20
N ARG A 26 -7.07 -21.55 -0.91
CA ARG A 26 -7.38 -22.42 0.23
C ARG A 26 -8.66 -22.04 0.97
N ARG A 27 -9.00 -20.73 1.03
CA ARG A 27 -10.13 -20.16 1.79
C ARG A 27 -11.11 -19.49 0.83
N GLY A 28 -12.33 -19.23 1.21
CA GLY A 28 -13.42 -18.54 0.52
C GLY A 28 -13.30 -18.32 -1.00
N GLY A 29 -13.95 -19.15 -1.81
CA GLY A 29 -13.90 -19.01 -3.30
C GLY A 29 -12.89 -19.92 -4.01
N ALA A 30 -12.23 -20.84 -3.31
CA ALA A 30 -11.22 -21.76 -3.82
C ALA A 30 -11.61 -22.46 -5.15
N ARG A 31 -12.87 -22.88 -5.31
CA ARG A 31 -13.37 -23.51 -6.53
C ARG A 31 -13.25 -22.57 -7.74
N GLY A 32 -13.60 -21.31 -7.60
CA GLY A 32 -13.49 -20.32 -8.68
C GLY A 32 -12.05 -19.95 -9.02
N ALA A 33 -11.15 -19.91 -8.03
CA ALA A 33 -9.73 -19.66 -8.22
C ALA A 33 -9.07 -20.82 -9.00
N TRP A 34 -9.31 -22.07 -8.60
CA TRP A 34 -8.81 -23.25 -9.29
C TRP A 34 -9.39 -23.40 -10.71
N ALA A 35 -10.70 -23.14 -10.88
CA ALA A 35 -11.32 -23.18 -12.21
C ALA A 35 -10.67 -22.17 -13.18
N LEU A 36 -10.38 -20.95 -12.73
CA LEU A 36 -9.67 -19.95 -13.55
C LEU A 36 -8.23 -20.37 -13.83
N THR A 37 -7.52 -20.93 -12.86
CA THR A 37 -6.14 -21.42 -13.04
C THR A 37 -6.10 -22.55 -14.07
N ILE A 38 -6.99 -23.55 -13.97
CA ILE A 38 -7.11 -24.66 -14.92
C ILE A 38 -7.49 -24.13 -16.30
N LEU A 39 -8.42 -23.19 -16.39
CA LEU A 39 -8.81 -22.57 -17.65
C LEU A 39 -7.62 -21.89 -18.33
N ILE A 40 -6.79 -21.14 -17.59
CA ILE A 40 -5.60 -20.47 -18.13
C ILE A 40 -4.61 -21.49 -18.68
N VAL A 41 -4.36 -22.59 -17.96
CA VAL A 41 -3.49 -23.67 -18.42
C VAL A 41 -4.06 -24.32 -19.69
N ALA A 42 -5.36 -24.60 -19.73
CA ALA A 42 -6.02 -25.15 -20.91
C ALA A 42 -5.90 -24.21 -22.12
N ILE A 43 -6.12 -22.90 -21.93
CA ILE A 43 -5.96 -21.90 -22.99
C ILE A 43 -4.50 -21.86 -23.47
N ALA A 44 -3.51 -21.94 -22.59
CA ALA A 44 -2.10 -21.98 -22.96
C ALA A 44 -1.76 -23.20 -23.82
N LEU A 45 -2.33 -24.39 -23.52
CA LEU A 45 -2.19 -25.58 -24.36
C LEU A 45 -2.89 -25.43 -25.70
N VAL A 46 -4.09 -24.84 -25.73
CA VAL A 46 -4.78 -24.53 -27.02
C VAL A 46 -3.93 -23.56 -27.84
N ASN A 47 -3.35 -22.53 -27.21
CA ASN A 47 -2.44 -21.60 -27.89
C ASN A 47 -1.23 -22.32 -28.52
N LEU A 48 -0.66 -23.30 -27.82
CA LEU A 48 0.43 -24.12 -28.34
C LEU A 48 0.00 -24.91 -29.59
N VAL A 49 -1.20 -25.51 -29.57
CA VAL A 49 -1.76 -26.19 -30.73
C VAL A 49 -1.96 -25.24 -31.91
N VAL A 50 -2.46 -24.04 -31.66
CA VAL A 50 -2.64 -23.02 -32.68
C VAL A 50 -1.30 -22.56 -33.26
N GLN A 51 -0.26 -22.37 -32.46
CA GLN A 51 1.09 -22.04 -32.91
C GLN A 51 1.67 -23.16 -33.79
N TYR A 52 1.49 -24.43 -33.38
CA TYR A 52 1.92 -25.59 -34.17
C TYR A 52 1.19 -25.68 -35.51
N ARG A 53 -0.14 -25.47 -35.52
CA ARG A 53 -0.93 -25.44 -36.78
C ARG A 53 -0.50 -24.30 -37.69
N PHE A 54 -0.16 -23.14 -37.13
CA PHE A 54 0.35 -22.02 -37.90
C PHE A 54 1.72 -22.32 -38.52
N ASN A 55 2.58 -23.00 -37.78
CA ASN A 55 3.88 -23.47 -38.30
C ASN A 55 3.75 -24.48 -39.42
N VAL A 56 2.79 -25.44 -39.34
CA VAL A 56 2.49 -26.40 -40.42
C VAL A 56 1.84 -25.69 -41.61
N TRP A 57 0.98 -24.71 -41.40
CA TRP A 57 0.40 -23.89 -42.46
C TRP A 57 1.46 -23.13 -43.25
N HIS A 58 2.47 -22.54 -42.58
CA HIS A 58 3.63 -21.94 -43.24
C HIS A 58 4.28 -22.89 -44.23
N ARG A 59 4.56 -24.13 -43.83
CA ARG A 59 5.12 -25.14 -44.73
C ARG A 59 4.23 -25.34 -45.96
N ALA A 60 2.96 -25.64 -45.76
CA ALA A 60 2.03 -25.97 -46.83
C ALA A 60 1.85 -24.79 -47.82
N MET A 61 1.82 -23.56 -47.31
CA MET A 61 1.71 -22.34 -48.14
C MET A 61 2.95 -22.17 -49.04
N PHE A 62 4.16 -22.26 -48.45
CA PHE A 62 5.41 -22.08 -49.21
C PHE A 62 5.70 -23.24 -50.17
N ASP A 63 5.29 -24.48 -49.83
CA ASP A 63 5.37 -25.62 -50.77
C ASP A 63 4.44 -25.42 -51.96
N ALA A 64 3.24 -24.88 -51.77
CA ALA A 64 2.31 -24.56 -52.88
C ALA A 64 2.87 -23.46 -53.81
N ILE A 65 3.52 -22.43 -53.23
CA ILE A 65 4.20 -21.37 -53.98
C ILE A 65 5.36 -21.92 -54.80
N ASP A 66 6.23 -22.72 -54.16
CA ASP A 66 7.40 -23.32 -54.82
C ASP A 66 7.00 -24.21 -56.00
N LYS A 67 5.95 -25.01 -55.84
CA LYS A 67 5.35 -25.85 -56.90
C LYS A 67 4.54 -25.09 -57.92
N ARG A 68 4.33 -23.76 -57.75
CA ARG A 68 3.47 -22.89 -58.57
C ARG A 68 2.02 -23.44 -58.69
N ASP A 69 1.55 -24.10 -57.61
CA ASP A 69 0.19 -24.65 -57.55
C ASP A 69 -0.79 -23.55 -57.12
N GLY A 70 -1.45 -22.90 -58.08
CA GLY A 70 -2.41 -21.85 -57.81
C GLY A 70 -3.63 -22.29 -57.00
N ALA A 71 -4.07 -23.56 -57.18
CA ALA A 71 -5.19 -24.12 -56.41
C ALA A 71 -4.77 -24.35 -54.95
N GLY A 72 -3.58 -24.88 -54.74
CA GLY A 72 -3.00 -25.03 -53.41
C GLY A 72 -2.81 -23.71 -52.67
N VAL A 73 -2.30 -22.67 -53.36
CA VAL A 73 -2.17 -21.31 -52.77
C VAL A 73 -3.50 -20.77 -52.34
N MET A 74 -4.54 -20.89 -53.22
CA MET A 74 -5.90 -20.42 -52.89
C MET A 74 -6.47 -21.17 -51.66
N HIS A 75 -6.28 -22.51 -51.62
CA HIS A 75 -6.72 -23.33 -50.51
C HIS A 75 -6.04 -22.89 -49.17
N GLN A 76 -4.71 -22.68 -49.19
CA GLN A 76 -4.00 -22.24 -48.00
C GLN A 76 -4.38 -20.82 -47.58
N THR A 77 -4.67 -19.93 -48.52
CA THR A 77 -5.19 -18.58 -48.24
C THR A 77 -6.56 -18.63 -47.54
N LEU A 78 -7.45 -19.52 -47.97
CA LEU A 78 -8.74 -19.74 -47.30
C LEU A 78 -8.57 -20.38 -45.91
N MET A 79 -7.60 -21.28 -45.74
CA MET A 79 -7.29 -21.89 -44.44
C MET A 79 -6.64 -20.90 -43.43
N PHE A 80 -6.05 -19.82 -43.91
CA PHE A 80 -5.50 -18.77 -43.05
C PHE A 80 -6.61 -18.01 -42.26
N LEU A 81 -7.79 -17.82 -42.84
CA LEU A 81 -8.87 -17.08 -42.20
C LEU A 81 -9.34 -17.71 -40.87
N PRO A 82 -9.73 -19.01 -40.81
CA PRO A 82 -10.08 -19.64 -39.55
C PRO A 82 -8.90 -19.72 -38.57
N LEU A 83 -7.66 -19.81 -39.07
CA LEU A 83 -6.48 -19.87 -38.22
C LEU A 83 -6.22 -18.55 -37.51
N ILE A 84 -6.32 -17.39 -38.23
CA ILE A 84 -6.16 -16.06 -37.63
C ILE A 84 -7.30 -15.77 -36.64
N VAL A 85 -8.53 -16.19 -36.94
CA VAL A 85 -9.66 -16.06 -36.01
C VAL A 85 -9.38 -16.86 -34.73
N ALA A 86 -8.84 -18.08 -34.85
CA ALA A 86 -8.46 -18.89 -33.69
C ALA A 86 -7.36 -18.23 -32.86
N VAL A 87 -6.31 -17.67 -33.49
CA VAL A 87 -5.24 -16.92 -32.80
C VAL A 87 -5.83 -15.76 -31.99
N VAL A 88 -6.69 -14.93 -32.62
CA VAL A 88 -7.30 -13.77 -31.97
C VAL A 88 -8.23 -14.19 -30.83
N ALA A 89 -9.07 -15.22 -31.06
CA ALA A 89 -9.99 -15.72 -30.04
C ALA A 89 -9.25 -16.28 -28.81
N VAL A 90 -8.20 -17.07 -29.04
CA VAL A 90 -7.36 -17.61 -27.95
C VAL A 90 -6.66 -16.48 -27.19
N ALA A 91 -6.07 -15.50 -27.88
CA ALA A 91 -5.41 -14.36 -27.27
C ALA A 91 -6.39 -13.51 -26.42
N ALA A 92 -7.59 -13.23 -26.96
CA ALA A 92 -8.61 -12.48 -26.22
C ALA A 92 -9.08 -13.24 -24.97
N THR A 93 -9.36 -14.55 -25.09
CA THR A 93 -9.81 -15.38 -23.98
C THR A 93 -8.70 -15.54 -22.91
N ALA A 94 -7.44 -15.69 -23.34
CA ALA A 94 -6.29 -15.73 -22.44
C ALA A 94 -6.17 -14.43 -21.63
N THR A 95 -6.29 -13.28 -22.30
CA THR A 95 -6.24 -11.97 -21.66
C THR A 95 -7.38 -11.79 -20.65
N GLN A 96 -8.61 -12.15 -21.03
CA GLN A 96 -9.77 -12.07 -20.15
C GLN A 96 -9.62 -12.97 -18.92
N ALA A 97 -9.18 -14.22 -19.09
CA ALA A 97 -8.98 -15.16 -17.98
C ALA A 97 -7.88 -14.69 -17.03
N LYS A 98 -6.72 -14.23 -17.59
CA LYS A 98 -5.61 -13.65 -16.82
C LYS A 98 -6.04 -12.45 -15.97
N LEU A 99 -6.65 -11.44 -16.59
CA LEU A 99 -7.08 -10.22 -15.89
C LEU A 99 -8.17 -10.52 -14.86
N THR A 100 -9.05 -11.49 -15.13
CA THR A 100 -10.08 -11.91 -14.16
C THR A 100 -9.45 -12.57 -12.93
N LEU A 101 -8.44 -13.43 -13.11
CA LEU A 101 -7.71 -14.05 -12.01
C LEU A 101 -6.98 -12.99 -11.18
N GLN A 102 -6.22 -12.10 -11.82
CA GLN A 102 -5.50 -11.02 -11.16
C GLN A 102 -6.43 -10.11 -10.35
N ARG A 103 -7.55 -9.68 -10.93
CA ARG A 103 -8.55 -8.83 -10.28
C ARG A 103 -9.14 -9.51 -9.03
N ARG A 104 -9.56 -10.78 -9.13
CA ARG A 104 -10.17 -11.51 -8.00
C ARG A 104 -9.16 -11.77 -6.89
N TRP A 105 -7.94 -12.17 -7.25
CA TRP A 105 -6.88 -12.40 -6.27
C TRP A 105 -6.46 -11.12 -5.56
N ARG A 106 -6.30 -10.01 -6.32
CA ARG A 106 -6.01 -8.69 -5.73
C ARG A 106 -7.11 -8.23 -4.77
N ALA A 107 -8.38 -8.37 -5.16
CA ALA A 107 -9.51 -7.99 -4.30
C ALA A 107 -9.51 -8.77 -2.98
N TRP A 108 -9.28 -10.08 -3.04
CA TRP A 108 -9.22 -10.94 -1.87
C TRP A 108 -8.04 -10.58 -0.94
N LEU A 109 -6.85 -10.42 -1.50
CA LEU A 109 -5.64 -10.13 -0.72
C LEU A 109 -5.69 -8.72 -0.13
N ASN A 110 -6.26 -7.75 -0.86
CA ASN A 110 -6.48 -6.40 -0.37
C ASN A 110 -7.45 -6.37 0.82
N ALA A 111 -8.59 -7.07 0.71
CA ALA A 111 -9.53 -7.17 1.82
C ALA A 111 -8.87 -7.82 3.05
N HIS A 112 -8.16 -8.94 2.85
CA HIS A 112 -7.46 -9.63 3.93
C HIS A 112 -6.42 -8.75 4.65
N LEU A 113 -5.64 -7.98 3.89
CA LEU A 113 -4.63 -7.08 4.44
C LEU A 113 -5.27 -5.88 5.16
N LEU A 114 -6.33 -5.30 4.60
CA LEU A 114 -7.07 -4.20 5.22
C LEU A 114 -7.74 -4.64 6.52
N ASP A 115 -8.35 -5.83 6.56
CA ASP A 115 -8.97 -6.37 7.78
C ASP A 115 -7.94 -6.52 8.90
N GLN A 116 -6.74 -7.03 8.59
CA GLN A 116 -5.66 -7.13 9.57
C GLN A 116 -5.11 -5.77 10.00
N TRP A 117 -4.96 -4.85 9.07
CA TRP A 117 -4.37 -3.53 9.34
C TRP A 117 -5.29 -2.63 10.14
N LEU A 118 -6.60 -2.64 9.84
CA LEU A 118 -7.58 -1.78 10.52
C LEU A 118 -8.04 -2.34 11.88
N SER A 119 -7.89 -3.65 12.12
CA SER A 119 -8.33 -4.26 13.38
C SER A 119 -7.56 -3.71 14.59
N ASN A 120 -8.28 -3.53 15.71
CA ASN A 120 -7.71 -3.14 17.02
C ASN A 120 -6.80 -1.89 17.00
N GLY A 121 -6.97 -0.98 16.04
CA GLY A 121 -6.13 0.22 15.94
C GLY A 121 -4.69 -0.05 15.50
N ARG A 122 -4.39 -1.22 14.91
CA ARG A 122 -3.03 -1.61 14.48
C ARG A 122 -2.43 -0.63 13.47
N TYR A 123 -3.26 0.01 12.63
CA TYR A 123 -2.81 1.07 11.71
C TYR A 123 -2.15 2.24 12.44
N TYR A 124 -2.58 2.55 13.67
CA TYR A 124 -1.97 3.57 14.51
C TYR A 124 -0.75 3.01 15.26
N GLN A 125 -0.87 1.81 15.85
CA GLN A 125 0.20 1.18 16.62
C GLN A 125 1.46 0.93 15.79
N LEU A 126 1.33 0.61 14.49
CA LEU A 126 2.45 0.47 13.57
C LEU A 126 3.33 1.73 13.49
N ASN A 127 2.75 2.93 13.61
CA ASN A 127 3.54 4.18 13.59
C ASN A 127 4.39 4.37 14.84
N LEU A 128 4.16 3.59 15.90
CA LEU A 128 4.80 3.72 17.20
C LEU A 128 5.85 2.62 17.45
N VAL A 129 5.90 1.60 16.60
CA VAL A 129 6.80 0.45 16.74
C VAL A 129 7.91 0.54 15.68
N PRO A 130 9.18 0.29 16.05
CA PRO A 130 10.25 0.24 15.06
C PRO A 130 10.09 -0.96 14.13
N GLY A 131 10.30 -0.76 12.83
CA GLY A 131 10.20 -1.83 11.84
C GLY A 131 10.27 -1.32 10.41
N ASP A 132 10.46 -2.25 9.47
CA ASP A 132 10.38 -1.96 8.04
C ASP A 132 8.91 -2.05 7.59
N HIS A 133 8.13 -1.05 7.93
CA HIS A 133 6.71 -0.90 7.54
C HIS A 133 6.35 0.55 7.18
N THR A 134 7.34 1.33 6.77
CA THR A 134 7.14 2.71 6.29
C THR A 134 6.20 2.73 5.09
N ASN A 135 5.37 3.77 5.01
CA ASN A 135 4.39 3.99 3.92
C ASN A 135 3.46 2.78 3.68
N PRO A 136 2.70 2.31 4.69
CA PRO A 136 1.82 1.15 4.55
C PRO A 136 0.76 1.34 3.46
N GLU A 137 0.31 2.57 3.21
CA GLU A 137 -0.62 2.91 2.13
C GLU A 137 -0.05 2.60 0.73
N HIS A 138 1.23 2.85 0.49
CA HIS A 138 1.89 2.50 -0.76
C HIS A 138 2.01 0.97 -0.93
N ARG A 139 2.28 0.26 0.17
CA ARG A 139 2.36 -1.21 0.16
C ARG A 139 1.02 -1.86 -0.16
N VAL A 140 -0.07 -1.32 0.38
CA VAL A 140 -1.43 -1.80 0.10
C VAL A 140 -1.88 -1.42 -1.31
N ALA A 141 -1.60 -0.20 -1.76
CA ALA A 141 -2.09 0.28 -3.06
C ALA A 141 -1.27 -0.25 -4.24
N GLU A 142 0.06 -0.13 -4.20
CA GLU A 142 0.95 -0.37 -5.35
C GLU A 142 1.75 -1.67 -5.23
N ASP A 143 2.43 -1.92 -4.10
CA ASP A 143 3.22 -3.14 -3.95
C ASP A 143 2.35 -4.39 -4.00
N LEU A 144 1.16 -4.36 -3.42
CA LEU A 144 0.20 -5.46 -3.48
C LEU A 144 -0.24 -5.72 -4.93
N ARG A 145 -0.44 -4.67 -5.74
CA ARG A 145 -0.78 -4.80 -7.16
C ARG A 145 0.30 -5.55 -7.92
N ILE A 146 1.55 -5.09 -7.81
CA ILE A 146 2.70 -5.73 -8.47
C ILE A 146 2.86 -7.18 -7.97
N SER A 147 2.67 -7.41 -6.67
CA SER A 147 2.82 -8.72 -6.03
C SER A 147 1.79 -9.75 -6.51
N VAL A 148 0.64 -9.31 -7.02
CA VAL A 148 -0.41 -10.18 -7.58
C VAL A 148 -0.30 -10.31 -9.10
N GLU A 149 -0.03 -9.21 -9.82
CA GLU A 149 0.01 -9.21 -11.28
C GLU A 149 1.19 -10.02 -11.83
N ALA A 150 2.38 -9.81 -11.30
CA ALA A 150 3.59 -10.42 -11.80
C ALA A 150 3.62 -11.96 -11.68
N PRO A 151 3.28 -12.61 -10.56
CA PRO A 151 3.31 -14.07 -10.47
C PRO A 151 2.39 -14.76 -11.48
N VAL A 152 1.22 -14.18 -11.78
CA VAL A 152 0.31 -14.73 -12.79
C VAL A 152 0.95 -14.63 -14.17
N GLU A 153 1.56 -13.49 -14.51
CA GLU A 153 2.25 -13.30 -15.79
C GLU A 153 3.46 -14.22 -15.93
N PHE A 154 4.27 -14.35 -14.88
CA PHE A 154 5.42 -15.25 -14.88
C PHE A 154 5.03 -16.70 -15.01
N SER A 155 4.02 -17.15 -14.26
CA SER A 155 3.57 -18.54 -14.32
C SER A 155 3.08 -18.91 -15.74
N ILE A 156 2.27 -18.05 -16.35
CA ILE A 156 1.78 -18.23 -17.72
C ILE A 156 2.94 -18.16 -18.72
N GLY A 157 3.83 -17.18 -18.58
CA GLY A 157 4.95 -16.97 -19.48
C GLY A 157 5.97 -18.12 -19.46
N ILE A 158 6.37 -18.58 -18.26
CA ILE A 158 7.27 -19.73 -18.10
C ILE A 158 6.62 -20.99 -18.66
N PHE A 159 5.35 -21.26 -18.34
CA PHE A 159 4.64 -22.41 -18.86
C PHE A 159 4.56 -22.39 -20.38
N SER A 160 4.21 -21.26 -20.99
CA SER A 160 4.19 -21.09 -22.45
C SER A 160 5.58 -21.23 -23.06
N ALA A 161 6.61 -20.62 -22.47
CA ALA A 161 7.99 -20.72 -22.98
C ALA A 161 8.50 -22.15 -22.96
N VAL A 162 8.32 -22.88 -21.85
CA VAL A 162 8.77 -24.26 -21.72
C VAL A 162 8.02 -25.19 -22.71
N THR A 163 6.70 -25.09 -22.78
CA THR A 163 5.89 -25.92 -23.65
C THR A 163 6.15 -25.63 -25.12
N SER A 164 6.31 -24.38 -25.53
CA SER A 164 6.68 -23.98 -26.89
C SER A 164 8.11 -24.44 -27.23
N ALA A 165 9.09 -24.23 -26.33
CA ALA A 165 10.45 -24.69 -26.55
C ALA A 165 10.51 -26.22 -26.80
N LEU A 166 9.88 -27.02 -25.93
CA LEU A 166 9.86 -28.48 -26.07
C LEU A 166 9.22 -28.92 -27.39
N THR A 167 8.08 -28.34 -27.74
CA THR A 167 7.35 -28.69 -28.98
C THR A 167 8.16 -28.31 -30.21
N PHE A 168 8.71 -27.11 -30.28
CA PHE A 168 9.40 -26.63 -31.49
C PHE A 168 10.86 -27.13 -31.60
N ILE A 169 11.50 -27.51 -30.50
CA ILE A 169 12.74 -28.30 -30.53
C ILE A 169 12.45 -29.65 -31.18
N GLY A 170 11.31 -30.31 -30.85
CA GLY A 170 10.87 -31.52 -31.53
C GLY A 170 10.68 -31.30 -33.04
N VAL A 171 10.00 -30.23 -33.43
CA VAL A 171 9.81 -29.86 -34.85
C VAL A 171 11.16 -29.65 -35.55
N LEU A 172 12.10 -28.91 -34.95
CA LEU A 172 13.45 -28.71 -35.51
C LEU A 172 14.24 -30.00 -35.63
N TRP A 173 14.07 -30.94 -34.68
CA TRP A 173 14.74 -32.24 -34.74
C TRP A 173 14.30 -33.06 -35.94
N PHE A 174 12.99 -33.14 -36.17
CA PHE A 174 12.43 -33.91 -37.28
C PHE A 174 12.69 -33.28 -38.64
N ILE A 175 12.62 -31.95 -38.78
CA ILE A 175 12.82 -31.24 -40.05
C ILE A 175 14.33 -31.10 -40.37
N GLY A 176 15.14 -30.80 -39.33
CA GLY A 176 16.58 -30.54 -39.50
C GLY A 176 17.39 -31.70 -40.08
N GLY A 177 16.98 -32.94 -39.74
CA GLY A 177 17.68 -34.15 -40.18
C GLY A 177 19.16 -34.09 -39.84
N GLU A 178 20.00 -34.79 -40.64
CA GLU A 178 21.45 -34.82 -40.51
C GLU A 178 22.12 -33.82 -41.47
N LEU A 179 23.10 -33.07 -40.99
CA LEU A 179 23.99 -32.28 -41.83
C LEU A 179 25.32 -33.01 -41.97
N THR A 180 25.72 -33.27 -43.22
CA THR A 180 27.02 -33.84 -43.52
C THR A 180 27.97 -32.75 -44.00
N ILE A 181 29.05 -32.52 -43.26
CA ILE A 181 30.07 -31.52 -43.62
C ILE A 181 31.37 -32.26 -43.95
N PRO A 182 31.94 -32.09 -45.16
CA PRO A 182 33.26 -32.61 -45.48
C PRO A 182 34.34 -31.79 -44.76
N ILE A 183 35.01 -32.36 -43.77
CA ILE A 183 36.13 -31.74 -43.06
C ILE A 183 37.36 -32.66 -43.18
N GLY A 184 38.39 -32.22 -43.86
CA GLY A 184 39.67 -32.93 -43.91
C GLY A 184 39.63 -34.35 -44.47
N GLY A 185 38.69 -34.65 -45.39
CA GLY A 185 38.55 -35.99 -46.01
C GLY A 185 37.65 -36.95 -45.27
N THR A 186 37.09 -36.54 -44.12
CA THR A 186 36.05 -37.31 -43.36
C THR A 186 34.71 -36.58 -43.43
N MET A 187 33.61 -37.35 -43.55
CA MET A 187 32.26 -36.83 -43.53
C MET A 187 31.78 -36.76 -42.08
N LEU A 188 31.77 -35.53 -41.48
CA LEU A 188 31.19 -35.31 -40.17
C LEU A 188 29.67 -35.26 -40.30
N ARG A 189 28.97 -36.20 -39.67
CA ARG A 189 27.49 -36.20 -39.59
C ARG A 189 27.05 -35.58 -38.26
N ILE A 190 26.32 -34.50 -38.34
CA ILE A 190 25.76 -33.81 -37.16
C ILE A 190 24.24 -34.03 -37.17
N PRO A 191 23.70 -34.94 -36.34
CA PRO A 191 22.25 -35.10 -36.23
C PRO A 191 21.61 -33.91 -35.53
N GLY A 192 20.44 -33.47 -35.96
CA GLY A 192 19.68 -32.39 -35.34
C GLY A 192 20.40 -31.02 -35.34
N VAL A 193 21.18 -30.71 -36.39
CA VAL A 193 21.98 -29.49 -36.49
C VAL A 193 21.21 -28.21 -36.20
N LEU A 194 19.93 -28.14 -36.58
CA LEU A 194 19.07 -27.00 -36.32
C LEU A 194 18.78 -26.82 -34.82
N VAL A 195 18.64 -27.93 -34.08
CA VAL A 195 18.45 -27.88 -32.61
C VAL A 195 19.72 -27.41 -31.93
N VAL A 196 20.89 -27.95 -32.33
CA VAL A 196 22.18 -27.52 -31.78
C VAL A 196 22.40 -26.02 -32.06
N ALA A 197 22.14 -25.58 -33.29
CA ALA A 197 22.24 -24.17 -33.66
C ALA A 197 21.29 -23.29 -32.87
N ALA A 198 20.04 -23.73 -32.66
CA ALA A 198 19.06 -22.99 -31.85
C ALA A 198 19.49 -22.84 -30.38
N LEU A 199 20.01 -23.94 -29.78
CA LEU A 199 20.50 -23.92 -28.40
C LEU A 199 21.75 -23.03 -28.24
N VAL A 200 22.74 -23.19 -29.13
CA VAL A 200 23.94 -22.35 -29.13
C VAL A 200 23.58 -20.87 -29.31
N TYR A 201 22.71 -20.57 -30.26
CA TYR A 201 22.23 -19.22 -30.49
C TYR A 201 21.47 -18.65 -29.29
N ALA A 202 20.58 -19.43 -28.70
CA ALA A 202 19.83 -19.01 -27.50
C ALA A 202 20.77 -18.70 -26.32
N VAL A 203 21.79 -19.53 -26.11
CA VAL A 203 22.81 -19.30 -25.07
C VAL A 203 23.62 -18.03 -25.34
N LEU A 204 24.05 -17.80 -26.58
CA LEU A 204 24.80 -16.59 -26.96
C LEU A 204 23.94 -15.33 -26.83
N ALA A 205 22.72 -15.35 -27.37
CA ALA A 205 21.80 -14.23 -27.31
C ALA A 205 21.41 -13.89 -25.87
N SER A 206 20.98 -14.89 -25.09
CA SER A 206 20.60 -14.72 -23.69
C SER A 206 21.80 -14.33 -22.82
N GLY A 207 22.96 -14.93 -23.03
CA GLY A 207 24.20 -14.62 -22.33
C GLY A 207 24.64 -13.17 -22.56
N SER A 208 24.62 -12.70 -23.81
CA SER A 208 24.91 -11.31 -24.17
C SER A 208 23.95 -10.34 -23.48
N MET A 209 22.65 -10.67 -23.45
CA MET A 209 21.63 -9.86 -22.80
C MET A 209 21.83 -9.81 -21.28
N VAL A 210 22.15 -10.94 -20.62
CA VAL A 210 22.43 -10.99 -19.17
C VAL A 210 23.62 -10.12 -18.81
N VAL A 211 24.72 -10.18 -19.59
CA VAL A 211 25.92 -9.36 -19.33
C VAL A 211 25.58 -7.88 -19.36
N ILE A 212 24.81 -7.44 -20.36
CA ILE A 212 24.42 -6.03 -20.50
C ILE A 212 23.37 -5.62 -19.48
N ALA A 213 22.41 -6.51 -19.18
CA ALA A 213 21.32 -6.21 -18.24
C ALA A 213 21.76 -6.14 -16.77
N ARG A 214 22.92 -6.70 -16.39
CA ARG A 214 23.44 -6.63 -14.99
C ARG A 214 23.50 -5.20 -14.44
N GLY A 215 23.83 -4.22 -15.26
CA GLY A 215 23.85 -2.81 -14.88
C GLY A 215 22.46 -2.14 -14.79
N PHE A 216 21.45 -2.73 -15.41
CA PHE A 216 20.15 -2.10 -15.60
C PHE A 216 19.43 -1.86 -14.27
N ILE A 217 19.41 -2.85 -13.37
CA ILE A 217 18.73 -2.75 -12.06
C ILE A 217 19.32 -1.58 -11.26
N LYS A 218 20.66 -1.53 -11.11
CA LYS A 218 21.33 -0.47 -10.36
C LYS A 218 21.06 0.93 -10.93
N VAL A 219 21.04 1.05 -12.26
CA VAL A 219 20.78 2.33 -12.95
C VAL A 219 19.31 2.73 -12.77
N SER A 220 18.39 1.77 -12.88
CA SER A 220 16.94 1.98 -12.66
C SER A 220 16.64 2.38 -11.22
N GLU A 221 17.22 1.70 -10.24
CA GLU A 221 17.11 2.07 -8.82
C GLU A 221 17.62 3.49 -8.56
N GLY A 222 18.78 3.83 -9.10
CA GLY A 222 19.34 5.18 -8.95
C GLY A 222 18.46 6.27 -9.59
N LYS A 223 17.79 5.97 -10.70
CA LYS A 223 16.79 6.87 -11.32
C LYS A 223 15.55 6.99 -10.45
N ASN A 224 15.01 5.88 -9.97
CA ASN A 224 13.80 5.88 -9.13
C ASN A 224 14.04 6.63 -7.80
N GLN A 225 15.23 6.50 -7.20
CA GLN A 225 15.61 7.26 -6.01
C GLN A 225 15.66 8.76 -6.29
N ALA A 226 16.30 9.19 -7.37
CA ALA A 226 16.38 10.62 -7.74
C ALA A 226 14.99 11.23 -8.01
N GLU A 227 14.09 10.47 -8.64
CA GLU A 227 12.68 10.87 -8.85
C GLU A 227 11.91 10.99 -7.52
N ALA A 228 12.18 10.07 -6.58
CA ALA A 228 11.56 10.10 -5.25
C ALA A 228 12.04 11.33 -4.47
N ASP A 229 13.34 11.63 -4.49
CA ASP A 229 13.92 12.80 -3.83
C ASP A 229 13.34 14.11 -4.40
N TYR A 230 13.20 14.21 -5.73
CA TYR A 230 12.60 15.36 -6.39
C TYR A 230 11.11 15.52 -6.04
N ARG A 231 10.35 14.41 -6.02
CA ARG A 231 8.94 14.43 -5.60
C ARG A 231 8.80 14.86 -4.15
N TYR A 232 9.68 14.40 -3.27
CA TYR A 232 9.70 14.80 -1.87
C TYR A 232 9.94 16.32 -1.72
N ALA A 233 10.89 16.89 -2.48
CA ALA A 233 11.14 18.32 -2.49
C ALA A 233 9.92 19.14 -2.94
N LEU A 234 9.22 18.69 -3.99
CA LEU A 234 7.96 19.31 -4.46
C LEU A 234 6.83 19.21 -3.42
N THR A 235 6.70 18.07 -2.74
CA THR A 235 5.70 17.88 -1.69
C THR A 235 5.97 18.81 -0.53
N ARG A 236 7.22 18.91 -0.08
CA ARG A 236 7.65 19.81 0.98
C ARG A 236 7.37 21.28 0.64
N LEU A 237 7.64 21.71 -0.59
CA LEU A 237 7.31 23.05 -1.06
C LEU A 237 5.80 23.32 -0.98
N ARG A 238 4.97 22.38 -1.43
CA ARG A 238 3.51 22.50 -1.35
C ARG A 238 3.00 22.59 0.09
N GLU A 239 3.54 21.77 0.98
CA GLU A 239 3.13 21.73 2.40
C GLU A 239 3.51 23.00 3.15
N ASN A 240 4.59 23.66 2.76
CA ASN A 240 5.10 24.88 3.40
C ASN A 240 4.87 26.14 2.54
N GLY A 241 3.98 26.07 1.54
CA GLY A 241 3.80 27.13 0.55
C GLY A 241 3.50 28.49 1.14
N GLU A 242 2.64 28.58 2.17
CA GLU A 242 2.33 29.83 2.85
C GLU A 242 3.58 30.44 3.53
N SER A 243 4.34 29.63 4.26
CA SER A 243 5.56 30.08 4.94
C SER A 243 6.62 30.56 3.96
N ILE A 244 6.81 29.85 2.84
CA ILE A 244 7.76 30.22 1.79
C ILE A 244 7.34 31.52 1.13
N ALA A 245 6.05 31.68 0.81
CA ALA A 245 5.54 32.91 0.19
C ALA A 245 5.64 34.12 1.13
N LEU A 246 5.39 33.95 2.43
CA LEU A 246 5.54 34.99 3.43
C LEU A 246 7.00 35.43 3.63
N LEU A 247 7.94 34.52 3.43
CA LEU A 247 9.39 34.79 3.54
C LEU A 247 10.01 35.31 2.22
N GLY A 248 9.28 35.22 1.09
CA GLY A 248 9.82 35.54 -0.24
C GLY A 248 10.91 34.58 -0.70
N GLY A 249 10.80 33.28 -0.31
CA GLY A 249 11.82 32.26 -0.50
C GLY A 249 11.80 31.55 -1.87
N GLU A 250 10.96 31.96 -2.82
CA GLU A 250 10.72 31.27 -4.10
C GLU A 250 12.00 31.09 -4.94
N THR A 251 12.90 32.05 -4.88
CA THR A 251 14.15 31.99 -5.67
C THR A 251 15.08 30.89 -5.16
N GLU A 252 15.21 30.73 -3.85
CA GLU A 252 16.04 29.71 -3.21
C GLU A 252 15.44 28.32 -3.40
N GLU A 253 14.14 28.18 -3.17
CA GLU A 253 13.42 26.92 -3.40
C GLU A 253 13.51 26.49 -4.87
N ARG A 254 13.43 27.44 -5.82
CA ARG A 254 13.61 27.16 -7.24
C ARG A 254 15.01 26.64 -7.55
N ALA A 255 16.04 27.22 -6.98
CA ALA A 255 17.42 26.77 -7.16
C ALA A 255 17.63 25.34 -6.64
N GLY A 256 17.09 25.02 -5.46
CA GLY A 256 17.10 23.68 -4.87
C GLY A 256 16.37 22.64 -5.73
N LEU A 257 15.21 23.00 -6.28
CA LEU A 257 14.46 22.15 -7.20
C LEU A 257 15.21 21.91 -8.51
N ASP A 258 15.86 22.93 -9.09
CA ASP A 258 16.63 22.82 -10.33
C ASP A 258 17.87 21.93 -10.13
N GLU A 259 18.53 22.00 -8.98
CA GLU A 259 19.63 21.09 -8.61
C GLU A 259 19.13 19.64 -8.51
N SER A 260 18.00 19.43 -7.79
CA SER A 260 17.40 18.11 -7.64
C SER A 260 16.99 17.53 -8.99
N PHE A 261 16.36 18.33 -9.87
CA PHE A 261 15.99 17.91 -11.21
C PHE A 261 17.21 17.63 -12.11
N THR A 262 18.31 18.33 -11.92
CA THR A 262 19.57 18.06 -12.63
C THR A 262 20.11 16.67 -12.28
N ARG A 263 19.99 16.23 -11.02
CA ARG A 263 20.30 14.84 -10.63
C ARG A 263 19.39 13.83 -11.32
N VAL A 264 18.10 14.10 -11.40
CA VAL A 264 17.12 13.26 -12.14
C VAL A 264 17.56 13.13 -13.60
N ARG A 265 17.85 14.26 -14.27
CA ARG A 265 18.28 14.29 -15.68
C ARG A 265 19.56 13.47 -15.92
N GLY A 266 20.52 13.55 -15.00
CA GLY A 266 21.75 12.76 -15.07
C GLY A 266 21.50 11.25 -14.97
N ARG A 267 20.59 10.83 -14.08
CA ARG A 267 20.18 9.42 -13.95
C ARG A 267 19.38 8.93 -15.15
N TRP A 268 18.51 9.77 -15.71
CA TRP A 268 17.81 9.48 -16.96
C TRP A 268 18.76 9.23 -18.14
N TYR A 269 19.84 10.02 -18.26
CA TYR A 269 20.85 9.81 -19.29
C TYR A 269 21.53 8.44 -19.14
N GLN A 270 21.89 8.04 -17.92
CA GLN A 270 22.47 6.73 -17.65
C GLN A 270 21.50 5.60 -18.05
N LEU A 271 20.21 5.74 -17.71
CA LEU A 271 19.17 4.77 -18.06
C LEU A 271 18.99 4.71 -19.59
N MET A 272 18.96 5.85 -20.27
CA MET A 272 18.86 5.93 -21.73
C MET A 272 20.02 5.17 -22.41
N MET A 273 21.24 5.35 -21.95
CA MET A 273 22.40 4.62 -22.49
C MET A 273 22.30 3.12 -22.26
N GLN A 274 21.73 2.71 -21.13
CA GLN A 274 21.48 1.30 -20.85
C GLN A 274 20.39 0.72 -21.78
N TYR A 275 19.31 1.46 -22.02
CA TYR A 275 18.28 1.06 -23.00
C TYR A 275 18.84 0.95 -24.42
N ILE A 276 19.69 1.88 -24.85
CA ILE A 276 20.34 1.81 -26.17
C ILE A 276 21.15 0.51 -26.28
N ARG A 277 21.97 0.18 -25.27
CA ARG A 277 22.78 -1.05 -25.29
C ARG A 277 21.91 -2.31 -25.37
N THR A 278 20.87 -2.40 -24.55
CA THR A 278 19.95 -3.56 -24.57
C THR A 278 19.19 -3.65 -25.89
N THR A 279 18.73 -2.51 -26.44
CA THR A 279 18.06 -2.45 -27.74
C THR A 279 18.99 -2.92 -28.89
N MET A 280 20.24 -2.47 -28.90
CA MET A 280 21.20 -2.90 -29.92
C MET A 280 21.38 -4.42 -29.91
N VAL A 281 21.54 -5.04 -28.74
CA VAL A 281 21.69 -6.50 -28.64
C VAL A 281 20.41 -7.22 -29.05
N SER A 282 19.26 -6.75 -28.57
CA SER A 282 17.96 -7.37 -28.88
C SER A 282 17.66 -7.30 -30.38
N GLN A 283 17.83 -6.13 -31.02
CA GLN A 283 17.55 -5.95 -32.44
C GLN A 283 18.54 -6.75 -33.31
N THR A 284 19.83 -6.80 -32.94
CA THR A 284 20.81 -7.63 -33.64
C THR A 284 20.44 -9.11 -33.54
N SER A 285 20.08 -9.57 -32.35
CA SER A 285 19.61 -10.94 -32.14
C SER A 285 18.35 -11.24 -32.97
N ASN A 286 17.34 -10.41 -32.90
CA ASN A 286 16.09 -10.62 -33.65
C ASN A 286 16.30 -10.59 -35.16
N GLY A 287 17.22 -9.77 -35.66
CA GLY A 287 17.57 -9.73 -37.09
C GLY A 287 18.34 -10.96 -37.58
N LEU A 288 19.23 -11.51 -36.75
CA LEU A 288 20.02 -12.70 -37.10
C LEU A 288 19.23 -14.01 -36.97
N ALA A 289 18.27 -14.07 -36.05
CA ALA A 289 17.51 -15.31 -35.73
C ALA A 289 16.88 -15.98 -36.95
N PRO A 290 16.20 -15.29 -37.90
CA PRO A 290 15.65 -15.94 -39.10
C PRO A 290 16.70 -16.34 -40.13
N ILE A 291 17.86 -15.69 -40.16
CA ILE A 291 18.90 -15.91 -41.18
C ILE A 291 19.63 -17.24 -40.91
N ILE A 292 19.91 -17.57 -39.66
CA ILE A 292 20.67 -18.79 -39.30
C ILE A 292 20.02 -20.10 -39.83
N PRO A 293 18.75 -20.37 -39.57
CA PRO A 293 18.12 -21.58 -40.07
C PRO A 293 18.03 -21.59 -41.62
N ILE A 294 17.83 -20.45 -42.27
CA ILE A 294 17.85 -20.34 -43.74
C ILE A 294 19.22 -20.75 -44.27
N LEU A 295 20.32 -20.19 -43.73
CA LEU A 295 21.69 -20.55 -44.17
C LEU A 295 22.01 -22.03 -43.94
N LEU A 296 21.57 -22.63 -42.84
CA LEU A 296 21.79 -24.02 -42.51
C LEU A 296 20.95 -24.97 -43.39
N CYS A 297 19.77 -24.56 -43.83
CA CYS A 297 18.87 -25.32 -44.68
C CYS A 297 19.17 -25.13 -46.20
N ALA A 298 19.76 -23.98 -46.59
CA ALA A 298 20.00 -23.66 -48.00
C ALA A 298 20.75 -24.74 -48.80
N PRO A 299 21.83 -25.38 -48.29
CA PRO A 299 22.49 -26.50 -49.02
C PRO A 299 21.55 -27.66 -49.29
N LYS A 300 20.68 -28.00 -48.36
CA LYS A 300 19.71 -29.11 -48.53
C LYS A 300 18.61 -28.76 -49.51
N TYR A 301 18.13 -27.51 -49.51
CA TYR A 301 17.16 -27.00 -50.48
C TYR A 301 17.75 -27.03 -51.90
N VAL A 302 18.97 -26.52 -52.07
CA VAL A 302 19.66 -26.52 -53.38
C VAL A 302 19.95 -27.95 -53.87
N ALA A 303 20.24 -28.87 -52.95
CA ALA A 303 20.42 -30.31 -53.26
C ALA A 303 19.10 -31.04 -53.54
N GLY A 304 17.93 -30.38 -53.43
CA GLY A 304 16.60 -30.99 -53.64
C GLY A 304 16.17 -31.98 -52.55
N THR A 305 16.86 -32.01 -51.40
CA THR A 305 16.56 -32.92 -50.27
C THR A 305 15.62 -32.26 -49.22
N MET A 306 15.29 -30.99 -49.41
CA MET A 306 14.41 -30.23 -48.55
C MET A 306 13.55 -29.29 -49.39
N THR A 307 12.27 -29.12 -49.04
CA THR A 307 11.37 -28.20 -49.76
C THR A 307 11.47 -26.76 -49.21
N LEU A 308 11.03 -25.78 -49.98
CA LEU A 308 10.98 -24.35 -49.51
C LEU A 308 10.07 -24.22 -48.27
N GLY A 309 8.95 -24.94 -48.23
CA GLY A 309 8.07 -24.96 -47.08
C GLY A 309 8.73 -25.52 -45.81
N GLU A 310 9.57 -26.55 -45.94
CA GLU A 310 10.36 -27.08 -44.82
C GLU A 310 11.38 -26.06 -44.32
N VAL A 311 12.04 -25.33 -45.20
CA VAL A 311 12.96 -24.24 -44.80
C VAL A 311 12.21 -23.17 -44.01
N MET A 312 11.05 -22.74 -44.49
CA MET A 312 10.22 -21.72 -43.83
C MET A 312 9.63 -22.21 -42.50
N GLN A 313 9.24 -23.51 -42.47
CA GLN A 313 8.78 -24.14 -41.23
C GLN A 313 9.89 -24.20 -40.17
N ALA A 314 11.10 -24.60 -40.58
CA ALA A 314 12.27 -24.63 -39.69
C ALA A 314 12.64 -23.24 -39.17
N THR A 315 12.59 -22.21 -40.04
CA THR A 315 12.83 -20.82 -39.67
C THR A 315 11.83 -20.32 -38.63
N SER A 316 10.54 -20.58 -38.85
CA SER A 316 9.50 -20.21 -37.90
C SER A 316 9.67 -20.94 -36.54
N ALA A 317 9.97 -22.26 -36.57
CA ALA A 317 10.20 -23.04 -35.36
C ALA A 317 11.45 -22.54 -34.60
N PHE A 318 12.53 -22.21 -35.29
CA PHE A 318 13.74 -21.64 -34.68
C PHE A 318 13.47 -20.31 -33.96
N MET A 319 12.70 -19.41 -34.59
CA MET A 319 12.32 -18.15 -33.97
C MET A 319 11.48 -18.35 -32.70
N ILE A 320 10.55 -19.30 -32.69
CA ILE A 320 9.72 -19.62 -31.51
C ILE A 320 10.61 -20.14 -30.37
N VAL A 321 11.56 -21.03 -30.67
CA VAL A 321 12.52 -21.54 -29.68
C VAL A 321 13.37 -20.40 -29.12
N GLN A 322 13.88 -19.51 -29.98
CA GLN A 322 14.68 -18.36 -29.56
C GLN A 322 13.90 -17.42 -28.63
N VAL A 323 12.63 -17.07 -28.97
CA VAL A 323 11.76 -16.24 -28.11
C VAL A 323 11.50 -16.93 -26.77
N ALA A 324 11.28 -18.24 -26.76
CA ALA A 324 11.06 -18.99 -25.52
C ALA A 324 12.27 -18.94 -24.57
N PHE A 325 13.49 -19.05 -25.10
CA PHE A 325 14.72 -18.92 -24.28
C PHE A 325 15.00 -17.49 -23.84
N SER A 326 14.73 -16.48 -24.70
CA SER A 326 14.90 -15.08 -24.36
C SER A 326 13.92 -14.58 -23.30
N TRP A 327 12.77 -15.23 -23.16
CA TRP A 327 11.68 -14.78 -22.31
C TRP A 327 12.09 -14.53 -20.86
N LEU A 328 12.86 -15.45 -20.25
CA LEU A 328 13.29 -15.32 -18.85
C LEU A 328 14.22 -14.12 -18.66
N VAL A 329 15.12 -13.89 -19.59
CA VAL A 329 16.10 -12.78 -19.53
C VAL A 329 15.41 -11.44 -19.72
N GLU A 330 14.48 -11.36 -20.66
CA GLU A 330 13.71 -10.14 -20.92
C GLU A 330 12.80 -9.75 -19.76
N ASN A 331 12.30 -10.73 -19.01
CA ASN A 331 11.42 -10.51 -17.87
C ASN A 331 12.16 -10.42 -16.51
N TYR A 332 13.49 -10.57 -16.49
CA TYR A 332 14.28 -10.52 -15.26
C TYR A 332 14.10 -9.22 -14.45
N PRO A 333 14.06 -7.99 -15.05
CA PRO A 333 13.79 -6.77 -14.31
C PRO A 333 12.44 -6.80 -13.58
N ARG A 334 11.40 -7.30 -14.24
CA ARG A 334 10.07 -7.45 -13.62
C ARG A 334 10.08 -8.44 -12.46
N LEU A 335 10.87 -9.51 -12.54
CA LEU A 335 11.04 -10.46 -11.44
C LEU A 335 11.71 -9.80 -10.23
N ALA A 336 12.70 -8.93 -10.47
CA ALA A 336 13.34 -8.15 -9.41
C ALA A 336 12.36 -7.18 -8.75
N ASP A 337 11.58 -6.44 -9.53
CA ASP A 337 10.55 -5.53 -9.03
C ASP A 337 9.48 -6.28 -8.21
N TRP A 338 9.05 -7.43 -8.70
CA TRP A 338 8.11 -8.28 -7.97
C TRP A 338 8.68 -8.76 -6.63
N THR A 339 9.92 -9.27 -6.61
CA THR A 339 10.53 -9.74 -5.36
C THR A 339 10.67 -8.62 -4.34
N ALA A 340 11.01 -7.40 -4.76
CA ALA A 340 11.07 -6.23 -3.90
C ALA A 340 9.68 -5.87 -3.34
N SER A 341 8.65 -5.78 -4.20
CA SER A 341 7.29 -5.45 -3.79
C SER A 341 6.68 -6.52 -2.88
N ALA A 342 6.84 -7.81 -3.22
CA ALA A 342 6.39 -8.92 -2.38
C ALA A 342 7.06 -8.93 -1.00
N SER A 343 8.36 -8.60 -0.94
CA SER A 343 9.09 -8.48 0.34
C SER A 343 8.57 -7.32 1.19
N ARG A 344 8.22 -6.16 0.58
CA ARG A 344 7.64 -5.02 1.32
C ARG A 344 6.23 -5.33 1.83
N VAL A 345 5.38 -6.01 1.06
CA VAL A 345 4.08 -6.49 1.54
C VAL A 345 4.26 -7.48 2.68
N ALA A 346 5.21 -8.42 2.54
CA ALA A 346 5.50 -9.38 3.59
C ALA A 346 6.03 -8.74 4.88
N SER A 347 6.88 -7.72 4.79
CA SER A 347 7.38 -7.04 5.99
C SER A 347 6.26 -6.30 6.73
N LEU A 348 5.27 -5.75 6.02
CA LEU A 348 4.06 -5.22 6.63
C LEU A 348 3.26 -6.32 7.35
N LEU A 349 3.03 -7.47 6.69
CA LEU A 349 2.35 -8.63 7.30
C LEU A 349 3.09 -9.12 8.56
N VAL A 350 4.41 -9.24 8.50
CA VAL A 350 5.23 -9.64 9.67
C VAL A 350 5.09 -8.65 10.82
N SER A 351 5.04 -7.34 10.54
CA SER A 351 4.84 -6.31 11.57
C SER A 351 3.45 -6.42 12.20
N LEU A 352 2.41 -6.65 11.38
CA LEU A 352 1.04 -6.91 11.86
C LEU A 352 0.95 -8.20 12.69
N ASP A 353 1.60 -9.29 12.24
CA ASP A 353 1.65 -10.55 12.97
C ASP A 353 2.35 -10.42 14.34
N ARG A 354 3.38 -9.55 14.42
CA ARG A 354 4.05 -9.27 15.70
C ARG A 354 3.13 -8.56 16.67
N LEU A 355 2.38 -7.56 16.21
CA LEU A 355 1.37 -6.88 17.02
C LEU A 355 0.28 -7.86 17.49
N GLU A 356 -0.21 -8.70 16.59
CA GLU A 356 -1.24 -9.70 16.91
C GLU A 356 -0.75 -10.75 17.92
N ARG A 357 0.48 -11.26 17.79
CA ARG A 357 1.05 -12.17 18.78
C ARG A 357 1.23 -11.49 20.13
N ALA A 358 1.76 -10.26 20.13
CA ALA A 358 1.90 -9.51 21.37
C ALA A 358 0.55 -9.20 22.05
N GLU A 359 -0.56 -9.14 21.29
CA GLU A 359 -1.91 -9.06 21.85
C GLU A 359 -2.36 -10.39 22.50
N ARG A 360 -1.94 -11.54 21.94
CA ARG A 360 -2.33 -12.89 22.42
C ARG A 360 -1.49 -13.39 23.59
N ASP A 361 -0.18 -13.09 23.59
CA ASP A 361 0.79 -13.68 24.53
C ASP A 361 0.69 -13.12 25.96
N GLY A 362 -0.22 -12.14 26.19
CA GLY A 362 -0.57 -11.65 27.52
C GLY A 362 0.27 -10.46 28.03
N PRO A 363 0.14 -10.12 29.32
CA PRO A 363 0.42 -8.79 29.87
C PRO A 363 1.90 -8.43 30.08
N THR A 364 2.85 -9.22 29.67
CA THR A 364 4.28 -8.88 29.87
C THR A 364 4.65 -7.64 29.08
N GLY A 365 4.78 -6.49 29.76
CA GLY A 365 5.06 -5.19 29.17
C GLY A 365 3.86 -4.51 28.50
N ARG A 366 2.63 -4.94 28.83
CA ARG A 366 1.40 -4.34 28.32
C ARG A 366 0.40 -4.01 29.41
N ILE A 367 -0.32 -2.91 29.23
CA ILE A 367 -1.44 -2.49 30.07
C ILE A 367 -2.61 -3.42 29.79
N VAL A 368 -3.16 -4.04 30.83
CA VAL A 368 -4.35 -4.90 30.74
C VAL A 368 -5.60 -4.01 30.71
N ARG A 369 -6.50 -4.26 29.78
CA ARG A 369 -7.78 -3.54 29.68
C ARG A 369 -8.93 -4.50 29.90
N THR A 370 -9.76 -4.21 30.91
CA THR A 370 -10.91 -5.03 31.27
C THR A 370 -12.19 -4.19 31.28
N PRO A 371 -13.35 -4.80 31.01
CA PRO A 371 -14.62 -4.11 31.21
C PRO A 371 -14.82 -3.72 32.67
N ALA A 372 -15.23 -2.47 32.93
CA ALA A 372 -15.57 -2.04 34.27
C ALA A 372 -16.93 -2.63 34.70
N GLU A 373 -16.97 -3.28 35.87
CA GLU A 373 -18.21 -3.78 36.48
C GLU A 373 -19.02 -2.63 37.14
N ALA A 374 -18.30 -1.68 37.75
CA ALA A 374 -18.85 -0.49 38.40
C ALA A 374 -17.98 0.72 38.12
N GLY A 375 -18.58 1.91 38.04
CA GLY A 375 -17.85 3.14 37.72
C GLY A 375 -17.70 3.41 36.22
N ALA A 376 -16.99 4.48 35.88
CA ALA A 376 -16.74 4.86 34.50
C ALA A 376 -15.31 4.49 34.04
N LEU A 377 -14.32 4.71 34.92
CA LEU A 377 -12.92 4.43 34.67
C LEU A 377 -12.20 4.10 35.99
N ARG A 378 -11.40 3.05 35.99
CA ARG A 378 -10.49 2.74 37.08
C ARG A 378 -9.12 2.38 36.56
N LEU A 379 -8.10 3.05 37.05
CA LEU A 379 -6.68 2.75 36.81
C LEU A 379 -6.14 2.08 38.08
N ARG A 380 -5.40 0.99 37.94
CA ARG A 380 -4.72 0.28 39.01
C ARG A 380 -3.25 0.11 38.65
N ASP A 381 -2.39 0.79 39.36
CA ASP A 381 -0.93 0.73 39.18
C ASP A 381 -0.51 0.88 37.70
N VAL A 382 -1.14 1.83 37.00
CA VAL A 382 -0.92 2.01 35.57
C VAL A 382 0.34 2.80 35.33
N SER A 383 1.31 2.16 34.70
CA SER A 383 2.51 2.79 34.16
C SER A 383 2.48 2.72 32.63
N VAL A 384 2.71 3.85 31.97
CA VAL A 384 2.72 3.97 30.50
C VAL A 384 4.15 4.19 30.06
N THR A 385 4.69 3.32 29.21
CA THR A 385 6.09 3.36 28.77
C THR A 385 6.20 3.67 27.26
N LEU A 386 7.33 4.26 26.86
CA LEU A 386 7.76 4.31 25.45
C LEU A 386 8.38 2.97 25.04
N ASP A 387 8.71 2.84 23.76
CA ASP A 387 9.33 1.61 23.24
C ASP A 387 10.79 1.40 23.70
N ASP A 388 11.45 2.46 24.15
CA ASP A 388 12.77 2.40 24.82
C ASP A 388 12.69 1.98 26.30
N GLY A 389 11.48 1.72 26.81
CA GLY A 389 11.23 1.33 28.20
C GLY A 389 11.15 2.50 29.19
N SER A 390 11.35 3.75 28.75
CA SER A 390 11.21 4.92 29.62
C SER A 390 9.73 5.16 30.00
N ALA A 391 9.47 5.38 31.29
CA ALA A 391 8.11 5.65 31.77
C ALA A 391 7.70 7.10 31.46
N VAL A 392 6.54 7.25 30.80
CA VAL A 392 5.88 8.53 30.56
C VAL A 392 4.96 8.88 31.72
N VAL A 393 4.18 7.91 32.19
CA VAL A 393 3.34 7.99 33.38
C VAL A 393 3.69 6.80 34.25
N ASN A 394 3.85 7.00 35.56
CA ASN A 394 4.28 5.95 36.48
C ASN A 394 3.30 5.79 37.64
N GLU A 395 2.90 4.55 37.94
CA GLU A 395 2.10 4.14 39.09
C GLU A 395 0.83 5.02 39.27
N ALA A 396 0.04 5.18 38.20
CA ALA A 396 -1.20 5.94 38.27
C ALA A 396 -2.34 5.09 38.85
N ASP A 397 -2.82 5.46 40.03
CA ASP A 397 -4.02 4.93 40.65
C ASP A 397 -5.15 5.97 40.64
N LEU A 398 -6.28 5.63 40.04
CA LEU A 398 -7.40 6.55 39.88
C LEU A 398 -8.71 5.78 39.77
N GLU A 399 -9.73 6.27 40.43
CA GLU A 399 -11.11 5.81 40.22
C GLU A 399 -12.01 7.03 39.90
N ILE A 400 -12.75 6.93 38.79
CA ILE A 400 -13.71 7.93 38.34
C ILE A 400 -15.08 7.26 38.32
N THR A 401 -16.01 7.83 39.08
CA THR A 401 -17.38 7.31 39.19
C THR A 401 -18.24 7.84 38.04
N ARG A 402 -19.36 7.14 37.79
CA ARG A 402 -20.30 7.54 36.73
C ARG A 402 -20.88 8.92 37.03
N GLY A 403 -20.95 9.78 36.00
CA GLY A 403 -21.48 11.13 36.10
C GLY A 403 -20.48 12.16 36.64
N GLU A 404 -19.30 11.75 37.04
CA GLU A 404 -18.25 12.65 37.54
C GLU A 404 -17.64 13.50 36.41
N LYS A 405 -17.26 14.75 36.73
CA LYS A 405 -16.64 15.69 35.79
C LYS A 405 -15.20 15.98 36.28
N VAL A 406 -14.24 15.38 35.61
CA VAL A 406 -12.82 15.38 36.04
C VAL A 406 -11.97 16.19 35.08
N LEU A 407 -11.17 17.11 35.59
CA LEU A 407 -10.18 17.87 34.84
C LEU A 407 -8.77 17.37 35.17
N VAL A 408 -8.05 16.92 34.14
CA VAL A 408 -6.66 16.49 34.23
C VAL A 408 -5.76 17.64 33.73
N VAL A 409 -4.92 18.16 34.61
CA VAL A 409 -3.97 19.24 34.32
C VAL A 409 -2.53 18.79 34.53
N GLY A 410 -1.58 19.52 33.97
CA GLY A 410 -0.14 19.31 34.12
C GLY A 410 0.62 20.08 33.06
N GLU A 411 1.91 20.25 33.24
CA GLU A 411 2.77 20.93 32.27
C GLU A 411 2.75 20.28 30.90
N SER A 412 3.17 20.98 29.85
CA SER A 412 3.33 20.40 28.51
C SER A 412 4.39 19.29 28.57
N GLY A 413 4.13 18.16 27.91
CA GLY A 413 5.07 17.03 27.92
C GLY A 413 4.93 16.04 29.08
N THR A 414 4.04 16.27 30.08
CA THR A 414 3.82 15.34 31.21
C THR A 414 3.11 14.04 30.85
N GLY A 415 2.86 13.73 29.58
CA GLY A 415 2.25 12.47 29.17
C GLY A 415 0.73 12.38 29.27
N LYS A 416 0.00 13.50 29.48
CA LYS A 416 -1.47 13.54 29.56
C LYS A 416 -2.14 12.88 28.34
N SER A 417 -1.76 13.29 27.14
CA SER A 417 -2.31 12.73 25.90
C SER A 417 -1.90 11.25 25.70
N THR A 418 -0.73 10.83 26.22
CA THR A 418 -0.31 9.42 26.17
C THR A 418 -1.17 8.57 27.12
N LEU A 419 -1.50 9.10 28.31
CA LEU A 419 -2.45 8.44 29.22
C LEU A 419 -3.85 8.33 28.59
N VAL A 420 -4.34 9.38 27.92
CA VAL A 420 -5.61 9.31 27.16
C VAL A 420 -5.56 8.24 26.07
N ARG A 421 -4.45 8.13 25.35
CA ARG A 421 -4.27 7.07 24.34
C ARG A 421 -4.21 5.67 24.95
N ALA A 422 -3.62 5.53 26.16
CA ALA A 422 -3.64 4.27 26.89
C ALA A 422 -5.07 3.88 27.31
N ILE A 423 -5.84 4.83 27.84
CA ILE A 423 -7.27 4.67 28.15
C ILE A 423 -8.06 4.27 26.89
N ALA A 424 -7.76 4.90 25.75
CA ALA A 424 -8.36 4.58 24.46
C ALA A 424 -7.95 3.20 23.90
N GLY A 425 -6.87 2.59 24.42
CA GLY A 425 -6.29 1.35 23.91
C GLY A 425 -5.41 1.51 22.68
N LEU A 426 -5.10 2.74 22.32
CA LEU A 426 -4.18 3.07 21.23
C LEU A 426 -2.72 2.93 21.65
N TRP A 427 -2.45 2.99 22.95
CA TRP A 427 -1.13 2.86 23.55
C TRP A 427 -1.11 1.70 24.56
N PRO A 428 -0.78 0.49 24.11
CA PRO A 428 -0.85 -0.68 24.98
C PRO A 428 0.41 -0.94 25.84
N TRP A 429 1.52 -0.20 25.62
CA TRP A 429 2.81 -0.46 26.28
C TRP A 429 2.86 0.12 27.69
N GLY A 430 3.26 -0.72 28.64
CA GLY A 430 3.33 -0.37 30.04
C GLY A 430 2.96 -1.53 30.96
N SER A 431 2.44 -1.22 32.15
CA SER A 431 1.98 -2.19 33.14
C SER A 431 0.71 -1.69 33.82
N GLY A 432 0.10 -2.54 34.64
CA GLY A 432 -1.11 -2.22 35.38
C GLY A 432 -2.40 -2.56 34.64
N GLU A 433 -3.53 -2.16 35.20
CA GLU A 433 -4.86 -2.48 34.72
C GLU A 433 -5.72 -1.22 34.52
N ILE A 434 -6.37 -1.10 33.33
CA ILE A 434 -7.37 -0.10 33.02
C ILE A 434 -8.74 -0.79 32.90
N GLN A 435 -9.62 -0.50 33.85
CA GLN A 435 -11.02 -0.96 33.82
C GLN A 435 -11.88 0.18 33.27
N ILE A 436 -12.55 -0.03 32.14
CA ILE A 436 -13.39 0.97 31.49
C ILE A 436 -14.58 0.32 30.79
N LYS A 437 -15.74 1.00 30.82
CA LYS A 437 -16.88 0.59 30.00
C LYS A 437 -16.66 1.06 28.57
N PHE A 438 -16.41 0.15 27.64
CA PHE A 438 -16.12 0.48 26.24
C PHE A 438 -17.35 0.96 25.48
N GLU A 439 -18.51 0.38 25.78
CA GLU A 439 -19.77 0.82 25.19
C GLU A 439 -20.14 2.20 25.73
N GLY A 440 -20.42 3.15 24.81
CA GLY A 440 -20.75 4.52 25.17
C GLY A 440 -19.53 5.37 25.55
N LEU A 441 -18.30 4.98 25.22
CA LEU A 441 -17.11 5.80 25.33
C LEU A 441 -16.89 6.60 24.04
N LEU A 442 -16.78 7.92 24.14
CA LEU A 442 -16.37 8.79 23.04
C LEU A 442 -15.09 9.57 23.39
N LEU A 443 -14.13 9.55 22.50
CA LEU A 443 -12.87 10.28 22.62
C LEU A 443 -12.88 11.47 21.66
N MET A 444 -12.64 12.65 22.19
CA MET A 444 -12.49 13.87 21.42
C MET A 444 -11.00 14.24 21.35
N PRO A 445 -10.34 14.03 20.21
CA PRO A 445 -8.93 14.37 20.05
C PRO A 445 -8.72 15.87 19.92
N GLN A 446 -7.51 16.34 20.16
CA GLN A 446 -7.10 17.73 19.99
C GLN A 446 -7.38 18.27 18.58
N LYS A 447 -7.14 17.45 17.57
CA LYS A 447 -7.47 17.74 16.15
C LYS A 447 -8.55 16.77 15.70
N PRO A 448 -9.81 17.20 15.60
CA PRO A 448 -10.91 16.35 15.14
C PRO A 448 -10.71 15.89 13.70
N TYR A 449 -10.88 14.60 13.46
CA TYR A 449 -10.85 14.03 12.11
C TYR A 449 -12.13 14.38 11.34
N VAL A 450 -11.95 14.78 10.08
CA VAL A 450 -13.06 15.06 9.15
C VAL A 450 -12.93 14.08 7.97
N PRO A 451 -13.85 13.11 7.83
CA PRO A 451 -13.82 12.14 6.74
C PRO A 451 -14.11 12.79 5.39
N LEU A 452 -13.57 12.20 4.33
CA LEU A 452 -13.89 12.59 2.96
C LEU A 452 -15.35 12.28 2.63
N GLY A 453 -16.00 13.14 1.83
CA GLY A 453 -17.37 12.98 1.38
C GLY A 453 -18.27 14.16 1.76
N THR A 454 -19.53 13.88 2.12
CA THR A 454 -20.50 14.90 2.47
C THR A 454 -20.29 15.43 3.90
N LEU A 455 -20.77 16.66 4.17
CA LEU A 455 -20.76 17.21 5.52
C LEU A 455 -21.63 16.36 6.47
N ARG A 456 -22.74 15.81 6.00
CA ARG A 456 -23.59 14.85 6.72
C ARG A 456 -22.75 13.69 7.25
N ARG A 457 -21.90 13.08 6.40
CA ARG A 457 -20.97 12.02 6.82
C ARG A 457 -19.98 12.51 7.87
N ALA A 458 -19.49 13.72 7.71
CA ALA A 458 -18.57 14.32 8.69
C ALA A 458 -19.21 14.52 10.06
N VAL A 459 -20.48 14.92 10.13
CA VAL A 459 -21.22 15.08 11.39
C VAL A 459 -21.59 13.73 12.01
N ALA A 460 -22.08 12.78 11.21
CA ALA A 460 -22.51 11.47 11.72
C ALA A 460 -21.35 10.60 12.22
N TYR A 461 -20.13 10.78 11.71
CA TYR A 461 -18.97 9.93 12.00
C TYR A 461 -18.72 9.72 13.51
N PRO A 462 -18.45 8.47 13.99
CA PRO A 462 -18.18 7.23 13.24
C PRO A 462 -19.44 6.45 12.80
N LEU A 463 -20.65 6.91 13.10
CA LEU A 463 -21.88 6.29 12.64
C LEU A 463 -22.04 6.44 11.12
N SER A 464 -22.83 5.56 10.50
CA SER A 464 -23.25 5.77 9.12
C SER A 464 -24.24 6.94 9.04
N PRO A 465 -24.18 7.79 8.00
CA PRO A 465 -25.19 8.83 7.79
C PRO A 465 -26.63 8.28 7.70
N ASP A 466 -26.80 7.05 7.26
CA ASP A 466 -28.09 6.39 7.09
C ASP A 466 -28.69 5.92 8.42
N ASP A 467 -27.86 5.78 9.48
CA ASP A 467 -28.28 5.37 10.82
C ASP A 467 -28.70 6.55 11.70
N VAL A 468 -28.62 7.79 11.17
CA VAL A 468 -28.85 9.02 11.93
C VAL A 468 -30.04 9.76 11.37
N ASP A 469 -30.98 10.11 12.25
CA ASP A 469 -32.14 10.93 11.91
C ASP A 469 -31.75 12.36 11.53
N ASP A 470 -32.32 12.88 10.41
CA ASP A 470 -32.00 14.21 9.88
C ASP A 470 -32.32 15.34 10.85
N ALA A 471 -33.41 15.23 11.61
CA ALA A 471 -33.79 16.24 12.59
C ALA A 471 -32.78 16.31 13.73
N SER A 472 -32.38 15.16 14.28
CA SER A 472 -31.37 15.06 15.33
C SER A 472 -30.00 15.58 14.88
N LEU A 473 -29.62 15.31 13.62
CA LEU A 473 -28.37 15.79 13.05
C LEU A 473 -28.36 17.32 12.91
N ARG A 474 -29.46 17.91 12.41
CA ARG A 474 -29.62 19.38 12.30
C ARG A 474 -29.65 20.07 13.67
N GLU A 475 -30.37 19.48 14.65
CA GLU A 475 -30.39 19.98 16.04
C GLU A 475 -28.97 19.99 16.63
N ALA A 476 -28.22 18.89 16.50
CA ALA A 476 -26.86 18.82 17.03
C ALA A 476 -25.90 19.83 16.39
N MET A 477 -26.07 20.13 15.10
CA MET A 477 -25.30 21.16 14.41
C MET A 477 -25.65 22.58 14.89
N ASP A 478 -26.93 22.87 15.05
CA ASP A 478 -27.38 24.19 15.51
C ASP A 478 -26.93 24.43 16.95
N ASP A 479 -27.13 23.46 17.81
CA ASP A 479 -26.67 23.44 19.20
C ASP A 479 -25.15 23.69 19.30
N ALA A 480 -24.37 23.06 18.43
CA ALA A 480 -22.92 23.24 18.37
C ALA A 480 -22.48 24.58 17.70
N GLY A 481 -23.42 25.40 17.22
CA GLY A 481 -23.14 26.68 16.54
C GLY A 481 -22.63 26.53 15.10
N LEU A 482 -23.06 25.45 14.43
CA LEU A 482 -22.80 25.16 13.00
C LEU A 482 -24.05 25.35 12.14
N GLY A 483 -25.07 26.07 12.61
CA GLY A 483 -26.34 26.27 11.91
C GLY A 483 -26.19 26.83 10.49
N HIS A 484 -25.20 27.69 10.26
CA HIS A 484 -24.89 28.25 8.93
C HIS A 484 -24.42 27.22 7.89
N LEU A 485 -24.07 25.99 8.31
CA LEU A 485 -23.64 24.89 7.42
C LEU A 485 -24.74 23.86 7.15
N ILE A 486 -25.91 23.99 7.78
CA ILE A 486 -26.98 22.99 7.69
C ILE A 486 -27.50 22.80 6.25
N ASP A 487 -27.58 23.86 5.47
CA ASP A 487 -28.03 23.79 4.07
C ASP A 487 -26.99 23.11 3.13
N ARG A 488 -25.77 22.90 3.64
CA ARG A 488 -24.66 22.29 2.91
C ARG A 488 -24.39 20.83 3.34
N LEU A 489 -25.30 20.23 4.10
CA LEU A 489 -25.12 18.88 4.66
C LEU A 489 -24.81 17.82 3.60
N ASP A 490 -25.48 17.88 2.45
CA ASP A 490 -25.35 16.90 1.38
C ASP A 490 -24.28 17.27 0.34
N GLU A 491 -23.61 18.41 0.54
CA GLU A 491 -22.50 18.84 -0.29
C GLU A 491 -21.26 17.99 -0.03
N ALA A 492 -20.74 17.34 -1.09
CA ALA A 492 -19.46 16.63 -1.03
C ALA A 492 -18.31 17.60 -1.31
N GLY A 493 -17.31 17.62 -0.44
CA GLY A 493 -16.19 18.55 -0.59
C GLY A 493 -15.00 18.24 0.34
N PRO A 494 -13.93 19.02 0.21
CA PRO A 494 -12.74 18.91 1.06
C PRO A 494 -12.96 19.58 2.43
N TRP A 495 -13.93 19.11 3.19
CA TRP A 495 -14.35 19.71 4.47
C TRP A 495 -13.22 19.83 5.49
N GLU A 496 -12.19 18.94 5.39
CA GLU A 496 -10.98 19.05 6.21
C GLU A 496 -10.26 20.39 6.03
N HIS A 497 -10.27 20.94 4.82
CA HIS A 497 -9.64 22.24 4.52
C HIS A 497 -10.62 23.41 4.56
N ALA A 498 -11.90 23.15 4.35
CA ALA A 498 -12.93 24.19 4.33
C ALA A 498 -13.31 24.68 5.74
N LEU A 499 -13.27 23.79 6.75
CA LEU A 499 -13.60 24.13 8.12
C LEU A 499 -12.41 24.74 8.84
N SER A 500 -12.63 25.86 9.54
CA SER A 500 -11.68 26.44 10.48
C SER A 500 -11.43 25.52 11.68
N GLY A 501 -10.34 25.72 12.41
CA GLY A 501 -10.03 24.94 13.61
C GLY A 501 -11.15 24.96 14.65
N GLY A 502 -11.79 26.11 14.86
CA GLY A 502 -12.93 26.27 15.77
C GLY A 502 -14.18 25.52 15.27
N GLU A 503 -14.47 25.53 13.96
CA GLU A 503 -15.59 24.76 13.37
C GLU A 503 -15.36 23.25 13.46
N LYS A 504 -14.13 22.76 13.27
CA LYS A 504 -13.79 21.36 13.50
C LYS A 504 -14.02 20.94 14.95
N GLN A 505 -13.66 21.78 15.93
CA GLN A 505 -13.95 21.49 17.33
C GLN A 505 -15.45 21.53 17.62
N ARG A 506 -16.21 22.50 17.07
CA ARG A 506 -17.68 22.51 17.15
C ARG A 506 -18.29 21.25 16.52
N LEU A 507 -17.75 20.77 15.40
CA LEU A 507 -18.17 19.50 14.78
C LEU A 507 -17.97 18.31 15.72
N ALA A 508 -16.87 18.27 16.48
CA ALA A 508 -16.66 17.22 17.46
C ALA A 508 -17.70 17.29 18.61
N PHE A 509 -18.09 18.48 19.05
CA PHE A 509 -19.20 18.62 20.02
C PHE A 509 -20.54 18.19 19.41
N ALA A 510 -20.85 18.53 18.16
CA ALA A 510 -22.05 18.05 17.48
C ALA A 510 -22.14 16.50 17.48
N ARG A 511 -21.00 15.81 17.23
CA ARG A 511 -20.92 14.36 17.32
C ARG A 511 -21.24 13.80 18.70
N VAL A 512 -20.75 14.48 19.76
CA VAL A 512 -21.05 14.09 21.15
C VAL A 512 -22.53 14.25 21.46
N LEU A 513 -23.14 15.35 21.06
CA LEU A 513 -24.57 15.61 21.26
C LEU A 513 -25.45 14.63 20.51
N LEU A 514 -25.02 14.22 19.32
CA LEU A 514 -25.72 13.27 18.47
C LEU A 514 -25.66 11.84 19.04
N GLN A 515 -24.46 11.40 19.48
CA GLN A 515 -24.22 10.04 19.94
C GLN A 515 -24.59 9.79 21.41
N ARG A 516 -24.67 10.86 22.22
CA ARG A 516 -25.02 10.82 23.66
C ARG A 516 -24.25 9.75 24.45
N PRO A 517 -22.92 9.78 24.45
CA PRO A 517 -22.11 8.76 25.12
C PRO A 517 -22.23 8.81 26.65
N ASP A 518 -22.04 7.67 27.33
CA ASP A 518 -21.98 7.58 28.79
C ASP A 518 -20.69 8.19 29.35
N THR A 519 -19.58 8.10 28.59
CA THR A 519 -18.26 8.60 29.00
C THR A 519 -17.62 9.38 27.86
N ILE A 520 -17.16 10.59 28.14
CA ILE A 520 -16.52 11.51 27.20
C ILE A 520 -15.12 11.78 27.70
N VAL A 521 -14.10 11.52 26.88
CA VAL A 521 -12.72 11.89 27.15
C VAL A 521 -12.30 12.94 26.15
N MET A 522 -11.90 14.11 26.61
CA MET A 522 -11.52 15.27 25.80
C MET A 522 -10.02 15.55 25.96
N ASP A 523 -9.24 15.41 24.88
CA ASP A 523 -7.82 15.77 24.85
C ASP A 523 -7.66 17.14 24.19
N GLU A 524 -7.58 18.21 25.02
CA GLU A 524 -7.49 19.61 24.58
C GLU A 524 -8.54 20.01 23.51
N ALA A 525 -9.71 19.38 23.55
CA ALA A 525 -10.74 19.48 22.50
C ALA A 525 -11.38 20.87 22.36
N THR A 526 -11.02 21.83 23.22
CA THR A 526 -11.49 23.23 23.17
C THR A 526 -10.37 24.22 22.85
N ALA A 527 -9.16 23.75 22.51
CA ALA A 527 -7.98 24.63 22.38
C ALA A 527 -8.10 25.68 21.25
N ALA A 528 -8.85 25.38 20.18
CA ALA A 528 -9.08 26.30 19.05
C ALA A 528 -10.35 27.17 19.20
N LEU A 529 -11.10 27.04 20.32
CA LEU A 529 -12.27 27.84 20.58
C LEU A 529 -11.89 29.12 21.34
N ASP A 530 -12.61 30.22 21.10
CA ASP A 530 -12.59 31.37 21.96
C ASP A 530 -13.28 31.04 23.30
N VAL A 531 -13.03 31.88 24.33
CA VAL A 531 -13.52 31.62 25.69
C VAL A 531 -15.05 31.57 25.77
N GLN A 532 -15.76 32.39 25.01
CA GLN A 532 -17.23 32.41 25.03
C GLN A 532 -17.81 31.16 24.36
N SER A 533 -17.26 30.74 23.21
CA SER A 533 -17.64 29.50 22.52
C SER A 533 -17.35 28.27 23.38
N GLN A 534 -16.19 28.23 24.05
CA GLN A 534 -15.83 27.16 24.98
C GLN A 534 -16.84 27.07 26.12
N GLU A 535 -17.15 28.22 26.78
CA GLU A 535 -18.10 28.27 27.88
C GLU A 535 -19.50 27.81 27.46
N ARG A 536 -19.99 28.31 26.31
CA ARG A 536 -21.29 27.90 25.75
C ARG A 536 -21.36 26.39 25.49
N LEU A 537 -20.38 25.81 24.82
CA LEU A 537 -20.38 24.39 24.46
C LEU A 537 -20.22 23.48 25.68
N MET A 538 -19.36 23.85 26.64
CA MET A 538 -19.22 23.08 27.88
C MET A 538 -20.51 23.13 28.71
N ARG A 539 -21.17 24.26 28.79
CA ARG A 539 -22.47 24.39 29.47
C ARG A 539 -23.52 23.56 28.79
N LEU A 540 -23.65 23.64 27.48
CA LEU A 540 -24.58 22.85 26.67
C LEU A 540 -24.35 21.35 26.86
N LEU A 541 -23.09 20.91 26.83
CA LEU A 541 -22.72 19.51 27.06
C LEU A 541 -23.25 19.02 28.42
N LEU A 542 -23.04 19.78 29.48
CA LEU A 542 -23.47 19.42 30.83
C LEU A 542 -24.99 19.48 31.02
N GLU A 543 -25.69 20.33 30.29
CA GLU A 543 -27.16 20.47 30.30
C GLU A 543 -27.81 19.30 29.51
N ARG A 544 -27.28 18.96 28.33
CA ARG A 544 -27.83 17.91 27.47
C ARG A 544 -27.46 16.50 27.95
N LEU A 545 -26.30 16.36 28.62
CA LEU A 545 -25.75 15.07 29.08
C LEU A 545 -25.35 15.14 30.57
N PRO A 546 -26.29 15.40 31.51
CA PRO A 546 -25.99 15.61 32.94
C PRO A 546 -25.35 14.37 33.58
N ASP A 547 -25.75 13.18 33.16
CA ASP A 547 -25.31 11.89 33.71
C ASP A 547 -24.03 11.35 33.07
N ALA A 548 -23.55 11.95 31.96
CA ALA A 548 -22.33 11.54 31.29
C ALA A 548 -21.09 11.83 32.16
N THR A 549 -20.18 10.89 32.22
CA THR A 549 -18.85 11.13 32.81
C THR A 549 -18.01 11.92 31.84
N VAL A 550 -17.39 13.03 32.30
CA VAL A 550 -16.54 13.89 31.45
C VAL A 550 -15.14 13.94 32.03
N ILE A 551 -14.16 13.52 31.23
CA ILE A 551 -12.74 13.58 31.58
C ILE A 551 -12.09 14.54 30.58
N SER A 552 -11.71 15.71 31.03
CA SER A 552 -11.07 16.73 30.19
C SER A 552 -9.59 16.82 30.51
N VAL A 553 -8.76 16.72 29.50
CA VAL A 553 -7.35 17.09 29.57
C VAL A 553 -7.20 18.51 29.03
N GLY A 554 -6.61 19.41 29.80
CA GLY A 554 -6.43 20.78 29.38
C GLY A 554 -5.60 21.61 30.37
N HIS A 555 -5.23 22.80 29.95
CA HIS A 555 -4.42 23.71 30.74
C HIS A 555 -5.11 25.08 30.97
N ARG A 556 -6.34 25.27 30.44
CA ARG A 556 -7.09 26.50 30.55
C ARG A 556 -7.81 26.58 31.89
N PRO A 557 -7.58 27.62 32.72
CA PRO A 557 -8.22 27.76 34.03
C PRO A 557 -9.75 27.85 33.98
N GLU A 558 -10.31 28.34 32.88
CA GLU A 558 -11.76 28.47 32.69
C GLU A 558 -12.49 27.10 32.67
N LEU A 559 -11.78 26.03 32.39
CA LEU A 559 -12.34 24.67 32.42
C LEU A 559 -12.67 24.21 33.84
N GLU A 560 -12.01 24.73 34.87
CA GLU A 560 -12.27 24.37 36.27
C GLU A 560 -13.73 24.61 36.69
N ALA A 561 -14.37 25.63 36.11
CA ALA A 561 -15.77 25.95 36.41
C ALA A 561 -16.77 24.85 36.00
N PHE A 562 -16.41 23.96 35.08
CA PHE A 562 -17.25 22.93 34.52
C PHE A 562 -16.99 21.54 35.12
N HIS A 563 -15.97 21.41 35.99
CA HIS A 563 -15.54 20.16 36.58
C HIS A 563 -15.76 20.14 38.10
N THR A 564 -15.91 18.91 38.64
CA THR A 564 -16.10 18.68 40.07
C THR A 564 -14.82 18.24 40.77
N ARG A 565 -13.84 17.81 39.99
CA ARG A 565 -12.58 17.25 40.49
C ARG A 565 -11.43 17.63 39.58
N LYS A 566 -10.27 17.92 40.16
CA LYS A 566 -9.06 18.28 39.44
C LYS A 566 -7.94 17.33 39.82
N LEU A 567 -7.32 16.75 38.82
CA LEU A 567 -6.19 15.86 38.93
C LEU A 567 -4.96 16.54 38.36
N VAL A 568 -3.84 16.51 39.08
CA VAL A 568 -2.60 17.15 38.65
C VAL A 568 -1.54 16.07 38.37
N LEU A 569 -1.10 16.03 37.11
CA LEU A 569 0.08 15.26 36.71
C LEU A 569 1.32 16.14 36.79
N GLU A 570 2.31 15.70 37.55
CA GLU A 570 3.60 16.38 37.71
C GLU A 570 4.71 15.53 37.10
N HIS A 571 5.60 16.16 36.36
CA HIS A 571 6.76 15.50 35.75
C HIS A 571 7.80 15.14 36.83
N ARG A 572 8.28 13.90 36.83
CA ARG A 572 9.38 13.40 37.69
C ARG A 572 10.41 12.67 36.86
N ALA A 573 11.57 12.42 37.45
CA ALA A 573 12.68 11.76 36.77
C ALA A 573 12.36 10.31 36.32
N ASP A 574 11.43 9.66 37.01
CA ASP A 574 10.98 8.28 36.77
C ASP A 574 9.62 8.20 36.02
N GLY A 575 9.17 9.29 35.40
CA GLY A 575 7.86 9.42 34.75
C GLY A 575 6.91 10.33 35.51
N ALA A 576 5.87 10.83 34.85
CA ALA A 576 4.88 11.69 35.49
C ALA A 576 4.02 10.90 36.49
N ARG A 577 3.74 11.52 37.65
CA ARG A 577 2.88 10.94 38.68
C ARG A 577 1.67 11.80 38.95
N LEU A 578 0.59 11.16 39.38
CA LEU A 578 -0.59 11.84 39.89
C LEU A 578 -0.28 12.33 41.32
N VAL A 579 -0.12 13.65 41.50
CA VAL A 579 0.35 14.23 42.77
C VAL A 579 -0.74 14.92 43.56
N SER A 580 -1.84 15.34 42.93
CA SER A 580 -2.95 16.04 43.59
C SER A 580 -4.27 15.57 43.02
N ASP A 581 -5.25 15.44 43.94
CA ASP A 581 -6.62 15.06 43.65
C ASP A 581 -7.52 15.99 44.49
N GLU A 582 -7.97 17.06 43.84
CA GLU A 582 -8.67 18.17 44.51
C GLU A 582 -10.14 18.18 44.11
N SER A 583 -11.04 18.26 45.10
CA SER A 583 -12.46 18.52 44.87
C SER A 583 -12.67 20.01 44.53
N LEU A 584 -13.24 20.26 43.34
CA LEU A 584 -13.63 21.59 42.90
C LEU A 584 -15.05 21.90 43.34
N ARG A 585 -15.27 23.05 44.00
CA ARG A 585 -16.64 23.51 44.29
C ARG A 585 -17.27 24.06 43.00
N ARG A 586 -18.36 23.43 42.54
CA ARG A 586 -19.14 23.94 41.40
C ARG A 586 -19.57 25.38 41.63
N THR A 587 -19.10 26.30 40.80
CA THR A 587 -19.52 27.71 40.80
C THR A 587 -20.63 27.97 39.77
N PHE A 588 -21.48 26.98 39.50
CA PHE A 588 -22.65 27.16 38.65
C PHE A 588 -23.67 28.03 39.37
N GLY A 589 -23.85 29.30 38.90
CA GLY A 589 -24.93 30.14 39.33
C GLY A 589 -24.60 31.62 39.67
N ARG A 590 -23.38 32.08 39.54
CA ARG A 590 -23.09 33.50 39.69
C ARG A 590 -22.45 34.08 38.42
N PRO A 591 -23.07 35.08 37.77
CA PRO A 591 -22.39 35.82 36.69
C PRO A 591 -21.10 36.45 37.24
N ALA A 592 -20.03 36.35 36.46
CA ALA A 592 -18.71 36.87 36.80
C ALA A 592 -18.71 38.37 37.13
N ARG A 593 -18.85 38.71 38.44
CA ARG A 593 -18.52 40.00 39.02
C ARG A 593 -17.15 39.93 39.68
N LEU A 594 -16.11 39.64 38.94
CA LEU A 594 -14.74 39.57 39.49
C LEU A 594 -13.65 40.06 38.53
N LEU A 595 -13.93 41.14 37.78
CA LEU A 595 -12.87 41.86 37.06
C LEU A 595 -12.96 43.39 37.24
N SER A 596 -13.44 43.88 38.41
CA SER A 596 -13.49 45.32 38.70
C SER A 596 -12.65 45.74 39.91
N LYS A 597 -11.62 45.02 40.30
CA LYS A 597 -10.70 45.47 41.35
C LYS A 597 -9.24 45.27 40.90
N LEU A 598 -8.86 45.95 39.83
CA LEU A 598 -7.46 46.31 39.60
C LEU A 598 -7.29 47.75 40.10
N PRO A 599 -6.34 48.06 41.01
CA PRO A 599 -6.06 49.42 41.44
C PRO A 599 -5.52 50.25 40.26
N PRO A 600 -5.81 51.58 40.20
CA PRO A 600 -5.39 52.37 39.05
C PRO A 600 -3.87 52.47 38.98
N ARG A 601 -3.29 52.15 37.83
CA ARG A 601 -1.88 52.36 37.51
C ARG A 601 -1.52 53.82 37.68
N LYS A 602 -0.65 54.12 38.64
CA LYS A 602 -0.02 55.49 38.81
C LYS A 602 0.76 55.79 37.52
N ARG A 603 0.30 56.84 36.81
CA ARG A 603 1.09 57.45 35.74
C ARG A 603 2.31 58.12 36.37
N SER A 604 3.51 57.62 36.09
CA SER A 604 4.73 58.40 36.39
C SER A 604 4.86 59.51 35.35
N ARG A 605 4.80 60.75 35.82
CA ARG A 605 5.26 61.92 35.06
C ARG A 605 6.77 61.83 34.93
N ARG A 606 7.24 61.82 33.70
CA ARG A 606 8.62 62.16 33.37
C ARG A 606 8.64 63.67 33.07
N THR A 607 9.41 64.41 33.82
CA THR A 607 10.01 65.68 33.48
C THR A 607 11.13 65.45 32.50
#